data_4b10deb9805a00b9011b8d3c4cc330ce
#
_entry.id   4b10deb9805a00b9011b8d3c4cc330ce
#
_cell.length_a   1.000
_cell.length_b   1.000
_cell.length_c   1.000
_cell.angle_alpha   90.00
_cell.angle_beta   90.00
_cell.angle_gamma   90.00
#
_symmetry.space_group_name_H-M   'P 1'
#
loop_
_entity.id
_entity.type
_entity.pdbx_description
1 polymer ?
#
loop_
_entity_poly.entity_id
_entity_poly.type
_entity_poly.pdbx_seq_one_letter_code
_entity_poly.pdbx_strand_id
1 'polypeptide(L)'
;MYREVCDQLERASLSSLLNTAEGNGKRQGKQRAKFFDDARGSAVECAACLDALVARKLATIERVIDGKRLLFRTVGMLTKLVERFDAYRAREGEEPDD
;
A
#
# COMPACT_ATOMS: atom_id res chain seq x y z
N MET A 1 15.47 7.91 17.33
CA MET A 1 15.46 7.36 15.95
C MET A 1 14.64 6.07 15.84
N TYR A 2 14.92 5.09 16.68
CA TYR A 2 14.17 3.81 16.62
C TYR A 2 12.66 4.02 16.80
N ARG A 3 12.27 4.78 17.83
CA ARG A 3 10.86 5.04 18.13
C ARG A 3 10.17 5.74 16.97
N GLU A 4 10.81 6.73 16.37
CA GLU A 4 10.22 7.48 15.26
C GLU A 4 9.97 6.59 14.04
N VAL A 5 10.91 5.70 13.74
CA VAL A 5 10.75 4.76 12.62
C VAL A 5 9.64 3.75 12.92
N CYS A 6 9.58 3.23 14.13
CA CYS A 6 8.52 2.30 14.54
C CYS A 6 7.15 2.97 14.53
N ASP A 7 7.04 4.22 14.99
CA ASP A 7 5.79 4.97 14.95
C ASP A 7 5.33 5.18 13.50
N GLN A 8 6.27 5.52 12.61
CA GLN A 8 5.96 5.69 11.19
C GLN A 8 5.53 4.36 10.55
N LEU A 9 6.22 3.27 10.87
CA LEU A 9 5.86 1.94 10.39
C LEU A 9 4.44 1.56 10.84
N GLU A 10 4.11 1.82 12.08
CA GLU A 10 2.79 1.55 12.62
C GLU A 10 1.71 2.35 11.89
N ARG A 11 1.93 3.64 11.69
CA ARG A 11 0.99 4.49 10.95
C ARG A 11 0.83 4.05 9.50
N ALA A 12 1.94 3.74 8.83
CA ALA A 12 1.91 3.31 7.44
C ALA A 12 1.19 1.96 7.28
N SER A 13 1.43 1.02 8.19
CA SER A 13 0.76 -0.28 8.13
C SER A 13 -0.73 -0.16 8.35
N LEU A 14 -1.16 0.67 9.29
CA LEU A 14 -2.58 0.94 9.53
C LEU A 14 -3.21 1.63 8.32
N SER A 15 -2.52 2.61 7.74
CA SER A 15 -3.00 3.30 6.54
C SER A 15 -3.18 2.34 5.37
N SER A 16 -2.24 1.42 5.14
CA SER A 16 -2.35 0.43 4.08
C SER A 16 -3.58 -0.45 4.28
N LEU A 17 -3.80 -0.92 5.50
CA LEU A 17 -4.94 -1.76 5.84
C LEU A 17 -6.26 -1.01 5.64
N LEU A 18 -6.38 0.19 6.18
CA LEU A 18 -7.61 0.98 6.10
C LEU A 18 -7.95 1.39 4.67
N ASN A 19 -6.96 1.77 3.87
CA ASN A 19 -7.18 2.12 2.48
C ASN A 19 -7.60 0.90 1.65
N THR A 20 -7.06 -0.28 1.95
CA THR A 20 -7.49 -1.52 1.31
C THR A 20 -8.96 -1.80 1.62
N ALA A 21 -9.35 -1.67 2.88
CA ALA A 21 -10.73 -1.87 3.30
C ALA A 21 -11.67 -0.85 2.65
N GLU A 22 -11.28 0.42 2.59
CA GLU A 22 -12.05 1.47 1.92
C GLU A 22 -12.23 1.16 0.44
N GLY A 23 -11.16 0.74 -0.25
CA GLY A 23 -11.24 0.37 -1.66
C GLY A 23 -12.21 -0.78 -1.90
N ASN A 24 -12.21 -1.78 -1.03
CA ASN A 24 -13.14 -2.91 -1.11
C ASN A 24 -14.58 -2.48 -0.92
N GLY A 25 -14.83 -1.43 -0.15
CA GLY A 25 -16.16 -0.93 0.14
C GLY A 25 -16.75 0.00 -0.93
N LYS A 26 -15.94 0.45 -1.90
CA LYS A 26 -16.41 1.37 -2.93
C LYS A 26 -17.02 0.60 -4.10
N ARG A 27 -18.00 1.22 -4.76
CA ARG A 27 -18.68 0.62 -5.92
C ARG A 27 -18.02 1.01 -7.23
N GLN A 28 -17.54 2.26 -7.35
CA GLN A 28 -16.97 2.78 -8.59
C GLN A 28 -15.51 2.41 -8.73
N GLY A 29 -15.11 2.01 -9.93
CA GLY A 29 -13.75 1.60 -10.22
C GLY A 29 -12.71 2.67 -9.93
N LYS A 30 -13.00 3.93 -10.30
CA LYS A 30 -12.06 5.02 -10.05
C LYS A 30 -11.80 5.25 -8.55
N GLN A 31 -12.83 5.08 -7.71
CA GLN A 31 -12.67 5.20 -6.26
C GLN A 31 -11.89 4.02 -5.70
N ARG A 32 -12.17 2.82 -6.19
CA ARG A 32 -11.41 1.63 -5.80
C ARG A 32 -9.94 1.78 -6.17
N ALA A 33 -9.65 2.20 -7.40
CA ALA A 33 -8.28 2.39 -7.85
C ALA A 33 -7.53 3.39 -6.96
N LYS A 34 -8.18 4.50 -6.61
CA LYS A 34 -7.58 5.52 -5.75
C LYS A 34 -7.20 4.96 -4.39
N PHE A 35 -8.13 4.27 -3.72
CA PHE A 35 -7.86 3.73 -2.38
C PHE A 35 -6.83 2.61 -2.42
N PHE A 36 -6.85 1.74 -3.43
CA PHE A 36 -5.82 0.70 -3.58
C PHE A 36 -4.45 1.31 -3.90
N ASP A 37 -4.40 2.41 -4.65
CA ASP A 37 -3.15 3.10 -4.92
C ASP A 37 -2.59 3.74 -3.63
N ASP A 38 -3.44 4.36 -2.83
CA ASP A 38 -3.05 4.91 -1.53
C ASP A 38 -2.56 3.79 -0.60
N ALA A 39 -3.24 2.65 -0.59
CA ALA A 39 -2.82 1.48 0.19
C ALA A 39 -1.45 0.97 -0.26
N ARG A 40 -1.22 0.93 -1.56
CA ARG A 40 0.07 0.52 -2.14
C ARG A 40 1.20 1.46 -1.69
N GLY A 41 0.96 2.76 -1.78
CA GLY A 41 1.93 3.76 -1.31
C GLY A 41 2.29 3.58 0.15
N SER A 42 1.29 3.31 0.99
CA SER A 42 1.54 3.05 2.42
C SER A 42 2.32 1.77 2.65
N ALA A 43 2.07 0.73 1.86
CA ALA A 43 2.84 -0.52 1.95
C ALA A 43 4.29 -0.33 1.54
N VAL A 44 4.55 0.46 0.49
CA VAL A 44 5.91 0.83 0.08
C VAL A 44 6.62 1.60 1.20
N GLU A 45 5.91 2.52 1.85
CA GLU A 45 6.44 3.25 3.00
C GLU A 45 6.80 2.32 4.16
N CYS A 46 6.00 1.28 4.41
CA CYS A 46 6.34 0.25 5.39
C CYS A 46 7.67 -0.43 5.05
N ALA A 47 7.85 -0.81 3.80
CA ALA A 47 9.10 -1.45 3.35
C ALA A 47 10.29 -0.51 3.55
N ALA A 48 10.12 0.78 3.26
CA ALA A 48 11.16 1.78 3.48
C ALA A 48 11.52 1.92 4.97
N CYS A 49 10.53 1.84 5.86
CA CYS A 49 10.78 1.86 7.30
C CYS A 49 11.62 0.66 7.74
N LEU A 50 11.31 -0.53 7.21
CA LEU A 50 12.09 -1.73 7.52
C LEU A 50 13.53 -1.59 7.01
N ASP A 51 13.71 -1.06 5.81
CA ASP A 51 15.03 -0.80 5.25
C ASP A 51 15.81 0.22 6.11
N ALA A 52 15.13 1.27 6.59
CA ALA A 52 15.74 2.27 7.44
C ALA A 52 16.25 1.66 8.76
N LEU A 53 15.47 0.75 9.35
CA LEU A 53 15.88 0.06 10.58
C LEU A 53 17.16 -0.73 10.36
N VAL A 54 17.28 -1.43 9.24
CA VAL A 54 18.48 -2.21 8.92
C VAL A 54 19.65 -1.28 8.62
N ALA A 55 19.45 -0.26 7.80
CA ALA A 55 20.48 0.70 7.42
C ALA A 55 21.07 1.43 8.63
N ARG A 56 20.24 1.72 9.62
CA ARG A 56 20.65 2.39 10.86
C ARG A 56 21.14 1.41 11.92
N LYS A 57 21.22 0.12 11.60
CA LYS A 57 21.67 -0.94 12.51
C LYS A 57 20.79 -1.06 13.77
N LEU A 58 19.51 -0.71 13.63
CA LEU A 58 18.51 -0.83 14.70
C LEU A 58 17.80 -2.17 14.65
N ALA A 59 17.90 -2.88 13.55
CA ALA A 59 17.39 -4.23 13.39
C ALA A 59 18.26 -4.97 12.39
N THR A 60 18.24 -6.31 12.44
CA THR A 60 18.99 -7.15 11.52
C THR A 60 18.13 -7.49 10.29
N ILE A 61 18.79 -7.89 9.20
CA ILE A 61 18.11 -8.35 7.99
C ILE A 61 17.19 -9.53 8.32
N GLU A 62 17.67 -10.48 9.14
CA GLU A 62 16.90 -11.66 9.55
C GLU A 62 15.60 -11.29 10.23
N ARG A 63 15.62 -10.20 10.98
CA ARG A 63 14.45 -9.74 11.73
C ARG A 63 13.36 -9.16 10.82
N VAL A 64 13.75 -8.53 9.72
CA VAL A 64 12.81 -7.80 8.85
C VAL A 64 12.48 -8.54 7.54
N ILE A 65 13.23 -9.59 7.20
CA ILE A 65 13.12 -10.21 5.87
C ILE A 65 11.72 -10.76 5.59
N ASP A 66 11.08 -11.39 6.54
CA ASP A 66 9.75 -11.95 6.35
C ASP A 66 8.71 -10.85 6.15
N GLY A 67 8.83 -9.77 6.92
CA GLY A 67 7.97 -8.60 6.76
C GLY A 67 8.12 -7.98 5.38
N LYS A 68 9.35 -7.87 4.90
CA LYS A 68 9.61 -7.34 3.55
C LYS A 68 9.02 -8.23 2.47
N ARG A 69 9.13 -9.54 2.60
CA ARG A 69 8.53 -10.49 1.65
C ARG A 69 7.01 -10.33 1.59
N LEU A 70 6.38 -10.20 2.75
CA LEU A 70 4.93 -9.97 2.82
C LEU A 70 4.54 -8.65 2.17
N LEU A 71 5.31 -7.60 2.40
CA LEU A 71 5.08 -6.29 1.79
C LEU A 71 5.23 -6.33 0.27
N PHE A 72 6.25 -7.03 -0.23
CA PHE A 72 6.42 -7.21 -1.67
C PHE A 72 5.20 -7.86 -2.31
N ARG A 73 4.68 -8.90 -1.66
CA ARG A 73 3.48 -9.59 -2.15
C ARG A 73 2.26 -8.69 -2.08
N THR A 74 2.13 -7.94 -1.01
CA THR A 74 1.03 -6.98 -0.83
C THR A 74 1.07 -5.90 -1.90
N VAL A 75 2.24 -5.31 -2.15
CA VAL A 75 2.42 -4.30 -3.19
C VAL A 75 2.08 -4.88 -4.57
N GLY A 76 2.53 -6.12 -4.85
CA GLY A 76 2.21 -6.80 -6.11
C GLY A 76 0.71 -7.00 -6.31
N MET A 77 0.00 -7.45 -5.27
CA MET A 77 -1.45 -7.63 -5.33
C MET A 77 -2.18 -6.30 -5.51
N LEU A 78 -1.78 -5.27 -4.76
CA LEU A 78 -2.39 -3.94 -4.86
C LEU A 78 -2.12 -3.30 -6.23
N THR A 79 -0.93 -3.51 -6.79
CA THR A 79 -0.60 -3.05 -8.14
C THR A 79 -1.57 -3.63 -9.17
N LYS A 80 -1.84 -4.93 -9.08
CA LYS A 80 -2.79 -5.59 -9.98
C LYS A 80 -4.21 -5.05 -9.80
N LEU A 81 -4.61 -4.80 -8.56
CA LEU A 81 -5.93 -4.22 -8.29
C LEU A 81 -6.04 -2.81 -8.84
N VAL A 82 -5.01 -1.98 -8.67
CA VAL A 82 -4.99 -0.62 -9.25
C VAL A 82 -5.14 -0.70 -10.77
N GLU A 83 -4.36 -1.54 -11.43
CA GLU A 83 -4.41 -1.69 -12.89
C GLU A 83 -5.79 -2.14 -13.35
N ARG A 84 -6.37 -3.11 -12.65
CA ARG A 84 -7.70 -3.63 -12.97
C ARG A 84 -8.77 -2.54 -12.88
N PHE A 85 -8.77 -1.77 -11.81
CA PHE A 85 -9.78 -0.74 -11.59
C PHE A 85 -9.48 0.55 -12.35
N ASP A 86 -8.24 0.80 -12.74
CA ASP A 86 -7.91 1.87 -13.69
C ASP A 86 -8.50 1.59 -15.06
N ALA A 87 -8.55 0.34 -15.49
CA ALA A 87 -9.23 -0.03 -16.73
C ALA A 87 -10.74 0.29 -16.67
N TYR A 88 -11.38 0.03 -15.52
CA TYR A 88 -12.77 0.42 -15.30
C TYR A 88 -12.93 1.93 -15.27
N ARG A 89 -12.00 2.62 -14.64
CA ARG A 89 -11.98 4.08 -14.60
C ARG A 89 -11.91 4.68 -15.99
N ALA A 90 -11.07 4.13 -16.86
CA ALA A 90 -10.97 4.59 -18.26
C ALA A 90 -12.29 4.41 -19.00
N ARG A 91 -12.98 3.27 -18.79
CA ARG A 91 -14.29 3.03 -19.40
C ARG A 91 -15.37 3.95 -18.87
N GLU A 92 -15.36 4.21 -17.56
CA GLU A 92 -16.29 5.17 -16.94
C GLU A 92 -16.12 6.56 -17.52
N GLY A 93 -14.86 6.96 -17.82
CA GLY A 93 -14.55 8.24 -18.44
C GLY A 93 -14.97 8.34 -19.90
N GLU A 94 -15.15 7.23 -20.58
CA GLU A 94 -15.60 7.16 -21.98
C GLU A 94 -17.11 7.18 -22.12
N GLU A 95 -17.84 6.86 -21.08
CA GLU A 95 -19.29 6.85 -21.10
C GLU A 95 -19.82 8.27 -21.09
N PRO A 96 -20.90 8.54 -21.88
CA PRO A 96 -21.51 9.86 -21.86
C PRO A 96 -22.05 10.18 -20.45
N ASP A 97 -21.85 11.41 -20.03
CA ASP A 97 -22.41 11.88 -18.76
C ASP A 97 -23.93 11.93 -18.89
N ASP A 98 -24.60 11.32 -17.97
CA ASP A 98 -26.06 11.34 -17.90
C ASP A 98 -26.57 12.68 -17.40
#